data_29d0823b781e727e86f949c93788a5e9
#
_entry.id   29d0823b781e727e86f949c93788a5e9
#
_cell.length_a   1.000
_cell.length_b   1.000
_cell.length_c   1.000
_cell.angle_alpha   90.00
_cell.angle_beta   90.00
_cell.angle_gamma   90.00
#
_symmetry.space_group_name_H-M   'P 1'
#
loop_
_entity.id
_entity.type
_entity.pdbx_description
1 polymer ?
#
loop_
_entity_poly.entity_id
_entity_poly.type
_entity_poly.pdbx_seq_one_letter_code
_entity_poly.pdbx_strand_id
1 'polypeptide(L)'
;ILDVGGQTMKASRIDDHTHVKSFRLNDKCAAGTGAFLEKTARYMGYTTTEIGPLVATSKEPTTISGVCAVFAESEVINHLSQGVSPADIMHGAIVSLVGRSIQLMKRVQMEPEFTLIGGILRFETMVTVIRRELAADVNVPPDDMVQFVPAFGAAVLGHRRLRAREADASLAAPAGADPRGTS
;
A
#
# COMPACT_ATOMS: atom_id res chain seq x y z
N ILE A 1 -5.75 -5.87 5.72
CA ILE A 1 -4.82 -5.48 4.66
C ILE A 1 -4.71 -3.97 4.63
N LEU A 2 -3.49 -3.45 4.55
CA LEU A 2 -3.18 -2.05 4.26
C LEU A 2 -2.46 -1.99 2.91
N ASP A 3 -2.99 -1.21 1.96
CA ASP A 3 -2.38 -0.92 0.66
C ASP A 3 -1.99 0.56 0.60
N VAL A 4 -0.69 0.84 0.51
CA VAL A 4 -0.17 2.21 0.42
C VAL A 4 0.52 2.40 -0.93
N GLY A 5 -0.20 3.05 -1.82
CA GLY A 5 0.26 3.36 -3.16
C GLY A 5 0.84 4.77 -3.30
N GLY A 6 1.24 5.10 -4.53
CA GLY A 6 1.74 6.43 -4.87
C GLY A 6 0.70 7.55 -4.67
N GLN A 7 -0.56 7.30 -4.97
CA GLN A 7 -1.63 8.31 -4.93
C GLN A 7 -2.81 7.92 -4.04
N THR A 8 -2.93 6.67 -3.64
CA THR A 8 -4.06 6.19 -2.83
C THR A 8 -3.57 5.35 -1.67
N MET A 9 -4.35 5.36 -0.60
CA MET A 9 -4.19 4.45 0.52
C MET A 9 -5.52 3.74 0.76
N LYS A 10 -5.48 2.43 0.98
CA LYS A 10 -6.66 1.60 1.21
C LYS A 10 -6.45 0.71 2.42
N ALA A 11 -7.50 0.58 3.22
CA ALA A 11 -7.55 -0.41 4.30
C ALA A 11 -8.74 -1.33 4.08
N SER A 12 -8.53 -2.62 4.23
CA SER A 12 -9.55 -3.65 4.08
C SER A 12 -9.49 -4.61 5.25
N ARG A 13 -10.64 -4.92 5.84
CA ARG A 13 -10.82 -6.04 6.76
C ARG A 13 -11.42 -7.20 6.00
N ILE A 14 -10.81 -8.36 6.13
CA ILE A 14 -11.21 -9.59 5.44
C ILE A 14 -11.55 -10.63 6.51
N ASP A 15 -12.58 -11.44 6.29
CA ASP A 15 -12.93 -12.55 7.17
C ASP A 15 -12.18 -13.84 6.79
N ASP A 16 -12.38 -14.89 7.61
CA ASP A 16 -11.77 -16.22 7.43
C ASP A 16 -12.19 -16.91 6.11
N HIS A 17 -13.28 -16.43 5.49
CA HIS A 17 -13.75 -16.89 4.18
C HIS A 17 -13.27 -16.04 3.01
N THR A 18 -12.28 -15.14 3.26
CA THR A 18 -11.72 -14.22 2.26
C THR A 18 -12.69 -13.16 1.72
N HIS A 19 -13.81 -12.88 2.42
CA HIS A 19 -14.73 -11.82 2.06
C HIS A 19 -14.32 -10.49 2.70
N VAL A 20 -14.42 -9.41 1.92
CA VAL A 20 -14.18 -8.06 2.43
C VAL A 20 -15.36 -7.62 3.30
N LYS A 21 -15.13 -7.51 4.60
CA LYS A 21 -16.14 -7.06 5.60
C LYS A 21 -16.22 -5.54 5.70
N SER A 22 -15.09 -4.88 5.56
CA SER A 22 -15.01 -3.41 5.64
C SER A 22 -13.90 -2.90 4.75
N PHE A 23 -14.12 -1.76 4.13
CA PHE A 23 -13.18 -1.12 3.23
C PHE A 23 -13.19 0.40 3.43
N ARG A 24 -12.02 1.00 3.41
CA ARG A 24 -11.84 2.47 3.40
C ARG A 24 -10.76 2.85 2.41
N LEU A 25 -11.04 3.88 1.66
CA LEU A 25 -10.15 4.49 0.69
C LEU A 25 -9.82 5.92 1.12
N ASN A 26 -8.55 6.29 1.02
CA ASN A 26 -8.09 7.67 1.03
C ASN A 26 -7.52 8.00 -0.35
N ASP A 27 -8.29 8.68 -1.16
CA ASP A 27 -7.96 9.13 -2.53
C ASP A 27 -7.93 10.65 -2.68
N LYS A 28 -8.31 11.38 -1.62
CA LYS A 28 -8.47 12.84 -1.64
C LYS A 28 -7.32 13.59 -0.98
N CYS A 29 -6.46 12.92 -0.22
CA CYS A 29 -5.41 13.57 0.53
C CYS A 29 -4.04 12.98 0.18
N ALA A 30 -3.25 13.74 -0.57
CA ALA A 30 -1.90 13.36 -0.98
C ALA A 30 -0.96 13.09 0.22
N ALA A 31 -1.18 13.74 1.37
CA ALA A 31 -0.34 13.56 2.56
C ALA A 31 -0.36 12.14 3.16
N GLY A 32 -1.34 11.31 2.78
CA GLY A 32 -1.41 9.90 3.18
C GLY A 32 -0.90 8.93 2.12
N THR A 33 -0.09 9.37 1.16
CA THR A 33 0.31 8.55 0.00
C THR A 33 1.77 8.75 -0.36
N GLY A 34 2.28 7.92 -1.24
CA GLY A 34 3.65 8.01 -1.73
C GLY A 34 3.99 9.32 -2.42
N ALA A 35 2.99 9.98 -3.04
CA ALA A 35 3.18 11.29 -3.65
C ALA A 35 3.66 12.35 -2.64
N PHE A 36 3.27 12.25 -1.37
CA PHE A 36 3.78 13.11 -0.32
C PHE A 36 5.28 12.89 -0.07
N LEU A 37 5.72 11.63 0.05
CA LEU A 37 7.12 11.30 0.25
C LEU A 37 7.98 11.69 -0.97
N GLU A 38 7.49 11.42 -2.18
CA GLU A 38 8.16 11.83 -3.42
C GLU A 38 8.34 13.34 -3.47
N LYS A 39 7.30 14.12 -3.16
CA LYS A 39 7.35 15.57 -3.16
C LYS A 39 8.28 16.09 -2.09
N THR A 40 8.26 15.53 -0.89
CA THR A 40 9.18 15.85 0.20
C THR A 40 10.64 15.59 -0.19
N ALA A 41 10.93 14.43 -0.80
CA ALA A 41 12.26 14.10 -1.31
C ALA A 41 12.73 15.14 -2.34
N ARG A 42 11.86 15.47 -3.29
CA ARG A 42 12.17 16.45 -4.36
C ARG A 42 12.51 17.84 -3.81
N TYR A 43 11.82 18.33 -2.79
CA TYR A 43 12.15 19.60 -2.13
C TYR A 43 13.53 19.59 -1.49
N MET A 44 14.01 18.44 -1.08
CA MET A 44 15.34 18.26 -0.48
C MET A 44 16.41 17.88 -1.52
N GLY A 45 16.04 17.81 -2.83
CA GLY A 45 16.98 17.48 -3.92
C GLY A 45 17.20 15.97 -4.12
N TYR A 46 16.35 15.11 -3.56
CA TYR A 46 16.45 13.66 -3.67
C TYR A 46 15.39 13.07 -4.61
N THR A 47 15.72 11.94 -5.22
CA THR A 47 14.81 11.11 -6.00
C THR A 47 14.05 10.11 -5.10
N THR A 48 12.99 9.52 -5.62
CA THR A 48 12.23 8.50 -4.88
C THR A 48 13.08 7.27 -4.50
N THR A 49 14.04 6.90 -5.35
CA THR A 49 14.92 5.75 -5.10
C THR A 49 15.93 6.00 -3.98
N GLU A 50 16.21 7.26 -3.69
CA GLU A 50 17.15 7.67 -2.64
C GLU A 50 16.48 7.79 -1.26
N ILE A 51 15.14 7.72 -1.16
CA ILE A 51 14.42 7.82 0.12
C ILE A 51 14.89 6.76 1.12
N GLY A 52 14.96 5.50 0.70
CA GLY A 52 15.38 4.40 1.57
C GLY A 52 16.79 4.60 2.15
N PRO A 53 17.83 4.76 1.31
CA PRO A 53 19.18 5.05 1.76
C PRO A 53 19.28 6.32 2.63
N LEU A 54 18.56 7.39 2.28
CA LEU A 54 18.53 8.63 3.05
C LEU A 54 18.02 8.39 4.48
N VAL A 55 16.86 7.77 4.62
CA VAL A 55 16.23 7.54 5.95
C VAL A 55 17.04 6.59 6.81
N ALA A 56 17.78 5.65 6.21
CA ALA A 56 18.68 4.76 6.95
C ALA A 56 19.77 5.53 7.73
N THR A 57 20.07 6.78 7.36
CA THR A 57 21.03 7.65 8.07
C THR A 57 20.38 8.56 9.13
N SER A 58 19.05 8.52 9.27
CA SER A 58 18.33 9.33 10.25
C SER A 58 18.70 8.94 11.68
N LYS A 59 18.88 9.94 12.51
CA LYS A 59 19.17 9.77 13.94
C LYS A 59 17.92 9.96 14.79
N GLU A 60 17.10 10.95 14.45
CA GLU A 60 15.88 11.28 15.18
C GLU A 60 14.83 11.87 14.23
N PRO A 61 13.64 11.24 14.07
CA PRO A 61 12.62 11.76 13.18
C PRO A 61 12.10 13.12 13.66
N THR A 62 12.11 14.09 12.76
CA THR A 62 11.52 15.41 13.01
C THR A 62 9.99 15.31 12.98
N THR A 63 9.31 16.05 13.87
CA THR A 63 7.85 16.09 13.86
C THR A 63 7.34 16.81 12.62
N ILE A 64 6.56 16.10 11.81
CA ILE A 64 5.86 16.63 10.64
C ILE A 64 4.37 16.52 10.87
N SER A 65 3.63 17.62 10.66
CA SER A 65 2.17 17.64 10.85
C SER A 65 1.47 16.60 9.98
N GLY A 66 0.60 15.83 10.63
CA GLY A 66 -0.25 14.85 9.97
C GLY A 66 -1.55 15.41 9.37
N VAL A 67 -1.84 16.71 9.44
CA VAL A 67 -3.18 17.25 9.15
C VAL A 67 -3.40 17.53 7.66
N CYS A 68 -2.47 18.21 6.98
CA CYS A 68 -2.60 18.59 5.59
C CYS A 68 -1.25 18.57 4.88
N ALA A 69 -1.24 18.08 3.62
CA ALA A 69 -0.03 18.06 2.81
C ALA A 69 0.60 19.44 2.61
N VAL A 70 -0.23 20.48 2.46
CA VAL A 70 0.25 21.86 2.26
C VAL A 70 0.99 22.37 3.50
N PHE A 71 0.47 22.11 4.70
CA PHE A 71 1.15 22.47 5.93
C PHE A 71 2.43 21.66 6.14
N ALA A 72 2.37 20.35 5.85
CA ALA A 72 3.54 19.50 5.95
C ALA A 72 4.67 19.95 5.00
N GLU A 73 4.35 20.43 3.80
CA GLU A 73 5.32 21.00 2.87
C GLU A 73 5.99 22.24 3.44
N SER A 74 5.21 23.16 4.01
CA SER A 74 5.74 24.36 4.66
C SER A 74 6.64 24.02 5.85
N GLU A 75 6.29 23.00 6.62
CA GLU A 75 7.09 22.51 7.74
C GLU A 75 8.42 21.91 7.25
N VAL A 76 8.40 21.12 6.16
CA VAL A 76 9.64 20.59 5.53
C VAL A 76 10.57 21.70 5.15
N ILE A 77 10.08 22.74 4.47
CA ILE A 77 10.89 23.88 4.05
C ILE A 77 11.45 24.64 5.27
N ASN A 78 10.63 24.83 6.30
CA ASN A 78 11.05 25.46 7.54
C ASN A 78 12.16 24.68 8.26
N HIS A 79 12.00 23.35 8.37
CA HIS A 79 13.04 22.50 8.99
C HIS A 79 14.34 22.53 8.21
N LEU A 80 14.29 22.52 6.87
CA LEU A 80 15.48 22.68 6.03
C LEU A 80 16.19 24.02 6.30
N SER A 81 15.43 25.11 6.41
CA SER A 81 16.00 26.45 6.68
C SER A 81 16.63 26.55 8.06
N GLN A 82 16.19 25.72 9.02
CA GLN A 82 16.75 25.60 10.36
C GLN A 82 17.96 24.64 10.44
N GLY A 83 18.36 24.03 9.31
CA GLY A 83 19.51 23.14 9.26
C GLY A 83 19.20 21.71 9.77
N VAL A 84 17.93 21.33 9.92
CA VAL A 84 17.55 19.95 10.25
C VAL A 84 17.97 19.02 9.09
N SER A 85 18.51 17.86 9.43
CA SER A 85 19.00 16.92 8.43
C SER A 85 17.89 16.44 7.49
N PRO A 86 18.12 16.34 6.17
CA PRO A 86 17.15 15.77 5.24
C PRO A 86 16.69 14.34 5.63
N ALA A 87 17.57 13.54 6.24
CA ALA A 87 17.25 12.21 6.74
C ALA A 87 16.20 12.23 7.84
N ASP A 88 16.32 13.13 8.82
CA ASP A 88 15.41 13.25 9.94
C ASP A 88 14.05 13.83 9.49
N ILE A 89 14.08 14.76 8.53
CA ILE A 89 12.85 15.31 7.90
C ILE A 89 12.10 14.19 7.16
N MET A 90 12.79 13.42 6.32
CA MET A 90 12.17 12.32 5.57
C MET A 90 11.63 11.23 6.49
N HIS A 91 12.37 10.89 7.55
CA HIS A 91 11.89 9.95 8.56
C HIS A 91 10.61 10.46 9.25
N GLY A 92 10.58 11.74 9.61
CA GLY A 92 9.38 12.39 10.16
C GLY A 92 8.18 12.35 9.21
N ALA A 93 8.41 12.55 7.90
CA ALA A 93 7.38 12.42 6.87
C ALA A 93 6.81 10.98 6.80
N ILE A 94 7.67 9.97 6.92
CA ILE A 94 7.24 8.55 6.98
C ILE A 94 6.43 8.30 8.25
N VAL A 95 6.86 8.76 9.41
CA VAL A 95 6.11 8.62 10.68
C VAL A 95 4.72 9.27 10.57
N SER A 96 4.64 10.46 10.00
CA SER A 96 3.37 11.16 9.75
C SER A 96 2.44 10.34 8.82
N LEU A 97 2.98 9.77 7.74
CA LEU A 97 2.23 8.93 6.81
C LEU A 97 1.72 7.65 7.50
N VAL A 98 2.58 7.00 8.30
CA VAL A 98 2.19 5.82 9.08
C VAL A 98 1.07 6.14 10.06
N GLY A 99 1.13 7.26 10.77
CA GLY A 99 0.06 7.69 11.68
C GLY A 99 -1.31 7.74 10.97
N ARG A 100 -1.34 8.24 9.72
CA ARG A 100 -2.56 8.25 8.88
C ARG A 100 -3.00 6.86 8.45
N SER A 101 -2.02 6.00 8.10
CA SER A 101 -2.28 4.61 7.75
C SER A 101 -2.98 3.88 8.89
N ILE A 102 -2.47 4.03 10.11
CA ILE A 102 -3.08 3.45 11.32
C ILE A 102 -4.48 4.00 11.57
N GLN A 103 -4.69 5.31 11.40
CA GLN A 103 -6.03 5.89 11.52
C GLN A 103 -7.02 5.31 10.51
N LEU A 104 -6.58 5.07 9.26
CA LEU A 104 -7.41 4.44 8.24
C LEU A 104 -7.74 2.99 8.61
N MET A 105 -6.76 2.23 9.11
CA MET A 105 -6.94 0.86 9.58
C MET A 105 -7.91 0.78 10.76
N LYS A 106 -7.85 1.72 11.71
CA LYS A 106 -8.82 1.82 12.82
C LYS A 106 -10.26 1.99 12.32
N ARG A 107 -10.48 2.69 11.21
CA ARG A 107 -11.82 2.89 10.62
C ARG A 107 -12.42 1.63 10.01
N VAL A 108 -11.63 0.61 9.71
CA VAL A 108 -12.10 -0.71 9.27
C VAL A 108 -12.14 -1.71 10.42
N GLN A 109 -11.97 -1.24 11.68
CA GLN A 109 -11.91 -2.10 12.86
C GLN A 109 -10.82 -3.17 12.71
N MET A 110 -9.58 -2.71 12.49
CA MET A 110 -8.43 -3.57 12.26
C MET A 110 -8.24 -4.62 13.35
N GLU A 111 -7.90 -5.82 12.94
CA GLU A 111 -7.54 -6.96 13.79
C GLU A 111 -6.29 -7.64 13.23
N PRO A 112 -5.43 -8.27 14.04
CA PRO A 112 -4.40 -9.16 13.54
C PRO A 112 -5.05 -10.34 12.77
N GLU A 113 -4.40 -10.89 11.77
CA GLU A 113 -3.05 -10.61 11.25
C GLU A 113 -3.08 -9.46 10.25
N PHE A 114 -1.96 -8.72 10.18
CA PHE A 114 -1.85 -7.57 9.29
C PHE A 114 -1.02 -7.91 8.06
N THR A 115 -1.52 -7.57 6.87
CA THR A 115 -0.77 -7.68 5.61
C THR A 115 -0.61 -6.30 4.99
N LEU A 116 0.61 -5.95 4.65
CA LEU A 116 0.98 -4.66 4.06
C LEU A 116 1.34 -4.86 2.59
N ILE A 117 0.73 -4.06 1.71
CA ILE A 117 0.99 -4.07 0.26
C ILE A 117 1.09 -2.65 -0.29
N GLY A 118 1.56 -2.53 -1.52
CA GLY A 118 1.72 -1.24 -2.20
C GLY A 118 3.17 -0.77 -2.27
N GLY A 119 3.50 0.03 -3.29
CA GLY A 119 4.87 0.39 -3.62
C GLY A 119 5.66 1.10 -2.52
N ILE A 120 4.99 1.79 -1.60
CA ILE A 120 5.63 2.49 -0.47
C ILE A 120 6.20 1.50 0.56
N LEU A 121 5.67 0.29 0.63
CA LEU A 121 6.15 -0.74 1.54
C LEU A 121 7.50 -1.37 1.09
N ARG A 122 8.03 -0.95 -0.05
CA ARG A 122 9.42 -1.22 -0.45
C ARG A 122 10.44 -0.50 0.44
N PHE A 123 10.01 0.56 1.14
CA PHE A 123 10.86 1.25 2.12
C PHE A 123 10.79 0.49 3.45
N GLU A 124 11.90 -0.16 3.80
CA GLU A 124 12.01 -0.95 5.05
C GLU A 124 11.66 -0.11 6.29
N THR A 125 12.04 1.16 6.30
CA THR A 125 11.69 2.08 7.38
C THR A 125 10.17 2.22 7.54
N MET A 126 9.41 2.24 6.44
CA MET A 126 7.94 2.30 6.49
C MET A 126 7.37 1.06 7.21
N VAL A 127 7.86 -0.13 6.87
CA VAL A 127 7.45 -1.39 7.51
C VAL A 127 7.82 -1.39 8.99
N THR A 128 9.04 -0.96 9.32
CA THR A 128 9.54 -0.89 10.70
C THR A 128 8.70 0.04 11.57
N VAL A 129 8.37 1.23 11.06
CA VAL A 129 7.53 2.20 11.78
C VAL A 129 6.11 1.63 11.95
N ILE A 130 5.53 0.99 10.94
CA ILE A 130 4.19 0.37 11.06
C ILE A 130 4.19 -0.75 12.12
N ARG A 131 5.19 -1.65 12.13
CA ARG A 131 5.32 -2.69 13.18
C ARG A 131 5.35 -2.10 14.57
N ARG A 132 6.15 -1.06 14.75
CA ARG A 132 6.24 -0.34 16.04
C ARG A 132 4.90 0.24 16.46
N GLU A 133 4.21 0.93 15.56
CA GLU A 133 2.92 1.58 15.86
C GLU A 133 1.77 0.60 16.09
N LEU A 134 1.80 -0.57 15.42
CA LEU A 134 0.82 -1.64 15.64
C LEU A 134 1.15 -2.50 16.87
N ALA A 135 2.40 -2.44 17.35
CA ALA A 135 2.94 -3.38 18.35
C ALA A 135 2.68 -4.86 17.97
N ALA A 136 2.76 -5.18 16.68
CA ALA A 136 2.43 -6.48 16.11
C ALA A 136 3.30 -6.80 14.89
N ASP A 137 3.47 -8.08 14.61
CA ASP A 137 4.07 -8.54 13.37
C ASP A 137 3.16 -8.24 12.18
N VAL A 138 3.78 -8.05 11.02
CA VAL A 138 3.09 -7.78 9.77
C VAL A 138 3.61 -8.67 8.65
N ASN A 139 2.73 -9.15 7.81
CA ASN A 139 3.06 -9.86 6.60
C ASN A 139 3.35 -8.84 5.48
N VAL A 140 4.51 -8.97 4.83
CA VAL A 140 4.89 -8.15 3.69
C VAL A 140 5.30 -9.10 2.56
N PRO A 141 4.65 -9.06 1.40
CA PRO A 141 5.10 -9.84 0.24
C PRO A 141 6.56 -9.54 -0.10
N PRO A 142 7.34 -10.56 -0.50
CA PRO A 142 8.77 -10.38 -0.74
C PRO A 142 9.03 -9.49 -1.96
N ASP A 143 10.17 -8.84 -1.95
CA ASP A 143 10.74 -8.06 -3.05
C ASP A 143 9.74 -7.09 -3.69
N ASP A 144 9.77 -7.01 -5.00
CA ASP A 144 8.85 -6.16 -5.78
C ASP A 144 7.40 -6.65 -5.80
N MET A 145 7.13 -7.88 -5.34
CA MET A 145 5.77 -8.41 -5.26
C MET A 145 4.84 -7.54 -4.42
N VAL A 146 5.38 -6.85 -3.41
CA VAL A 146 4.61 -5.95 -2.55
C VAL A 146 3.79 -4.91 -3.33
N GLN A 147 4.29 -4.43 -4.48
CA GLN A 147 3.58 -3.47 -5.34
C GLN A 147 2.67 -4.13 -6.38
N PHE A 148 2.90 -5.40 -6.71
CA PHE A 148 2.18 -6.12 -7.76
C PHE A 148 1.03 -7.00 -7.24
N VAL A 149 0.84 -7.12 -5.92
CA VAL A 149 -0.22 -7.94 -5.33
C VAL A 149 -1.61 -7.67 -5.92
N PRO A 150 -2.07 -6.41 -6.11
CA PRO A 150 -3.38 -6.17 -6.73
C PRO A 150 -3.47 -6.67 -8.18
N ALA A 151 -2.40 -6.49 -8.98
CA ALA A 151 -2.36 -6.97 -10.35
C ALA A 151 -2.36 -8.50 -10.40
N PHE A 152 -1.57 -9.15 -9.55
CA PHE A 152 -1.55 -10.60 -9.40
C PHE A 152 -2.93 -11.14 -8.98
N GLY A 153 -3.57 -10.52 -8.00
CA GLY A 153 -4.92 -10.87 -7.56
C GLY A 153 -5.95 -10.75 -8.69
N ALA A 154 -5.89 -9.68 -9.49
CA ALA A 154 -6.76 -9.49 -10.64
C ALA A 154 -6.54 -10.59 -11.70
N ALA A 155 -5.30 -10.98 -11.98
CA ALA A 155 -4.97 -12.07 -12.90
C ALA A 155 -5.52 -13.41 -12.41
N VAL A 156 -5.37 -13.73 -11.13
CA VAL A 156 -5.91 -14.95 -10.51
C VAL A 156 -7.43 -15.00 -10.61
N LEU A 157 -8.11 -13.89 -10.29
CA LEU A 157 -9.57 -13.81 -10.39
C LEU A 157 -10.05 -13.92 -11.84
N GLY A 158 -9.36 -13.30 -12.80
CA GLY A 158 -9.64 -13.42 -14.23
C GLY A 158 -9.51 -14.85 -14.70
N HIS A 159 -8.42 -15.52 -14.33
CA HIS A 159 -8.19 -16.92 -14.67
C HIS A 159 -9.28 -17.85 -14.10
N ARG A 160 -9.63 -17.68 -12.81
CA ARG A 160 -10.72 -18.47 -12.18
C ARG A 160 -12.05 -18.28 -12.90
N ARG A 161 -12.39 -17.05 -13.30
CA ARG A 161 -13.63 -16.77 -14.07
C ARG A 161 -13.61 -17.41 -15.45
N LEU A 162 -12.47 -17.37 -16.15
CA LEU A 162 -12.33 -18.01 -17.45
C LEU A 162 -12.57 -19.52 -17.33
N ARG A 163 -11.91 -20.17 -16.38
CA ARG A 163 -12.06 -21.62 -16.13
C ARG A 163 -13.50 -22.00 -15.78
N ALA A 164 -14.18 -21.21 -14.97
CA ALA A 164 -15.59 -21.46 -14.66
C ALA A 164 -16.48 -21.39 -15.91
N ARG A 165 -16.28 -20.38 -16.76
CA ARG A 165 -17.03 -20.24 -18.02
C ARG A 165 -16.76 -21.39 -19.01
N GLU A 166 -15.52 -21.86 -19.12
CA GLU A 166 -15.16 -23.02 -19.95
C GLU A 166 -15.85 -24.30 -19.46
N ALA A 167 -15.89 -24.50 -18.14
CA ALA A 167 -16.60 -25.63 -17.53
C ALA A 167 -18.12 -25.58 -17.83
N ASP A 168 -18.76 -24.42 -17.64
CA ASP A 168 -20.19 -24.23 -17.93
C ASP A 168 -20.50 -24.43 -19.42
N ALA A 169 -19.64 -23.93 -20.32
CA ALA A 169 -19.80 -24.14 -21.78
C ALA A 169 -19.68 -25.60 -22.15
N SER A 170 -18.78 -26.34 -21.51
CA SER A 170 -18.59 -27.77 -21.74
C SER A 170 -19.79 -28.61 -21.28
N LEU A 171 -20.47 -28.19 -20.19
CA LEU A 171 -21.70 -28.82 -19.69
C LEU A 171 -22.93 -28.48 -20.55
N ALA A 172 -22.94 -27.32 -21.21
CA ALA A 172 -24.03 -26.88 -22.10
C ALA A 172 -23.93 -27.43 -23.53
N ALA A 173 -22.80 -28.06 -23.92
CA ALA A 173 -22.68 -28.69 -25.21
C ALA A 173 -23.57 -29.94 -25.29
N PRO A 174 -24.49 -30.07 -26.29
CA PRO A 174 -25.36 -31.22 -26.40
C PRO A 174 -24.55 -32.49 -26.58
N ALA A 175 -24.81 -33.50 -25.76
CA ALA A 175 -24.24 -34.80 -25.87
C ALA A 175 -24.67 -35.42 -27.23
N GLY A 176 -23.71 -35.54 -28.18
CA GLY A 176 -23.79 -36.46 -29.29
C GLY A 176 -24.62 -36.00 -30.50
N ALA A 177 -23.97 -35.30 -31.42
CA ALA A 177 -24.21 -35.61 -32.81
C ALA A 177 -23.29 -36.80 -33.17
N ASP A 178 -23.86 -38.02 -33.27
CA ASP A 178 -23.16 -39.18 -33.77
C ASP A 178 -22.77 -38.91 -35.24
N PRO A 179 -21.47 -38.93 -35.64
CA PRO A 179 -21.05 -38.68 -37.00
C PRO A 179 -21.23 -39.92 -37.90
N ARG A 180 -21.99 -40.91 -37.46
CA ARG A 180 -22.24 -42.14 -38.22
C ARG A 180 -23.71 -42.34 -38.53
N GLY A 181 -24.26 -41.46 -39.35
CA GLY A 181 -25.47 -41.68 -40.12
C GLY A 181 -25.09 -42.22 -41.48
N THR A 182 -24.79 -43.50 -41.54
CA THR A 182 -24.71 -44.24 -42.82
C THR A 182 -26.11 -44.57 -43.32
N SER A 183 -26.47 -44.18 -44.50
CA SER A 183 -27.06 -44.99 -45.55
C SER A 183 -27.36 -44.16 -46.77
#